data_6a9d163a5424d0ec1883aadeab58c90a
#
_entry.id   6a9d163a5424d0ec1883aadeab58c90a
#
_cell.length_a   1.000
_cell.length_b   1.000
_cell.length_c   1.000
_cell.angle_alpha   90.00
_cell.angle_beta   90.00
_cell.angle_gamma   90.00
#
_symmetry.space_group_name_H-M   'P 1'
#
loop_
_entity.id
_entity.type
_entity.pdbx_description
1 polymer ?
#
loop_
_entity_poly.entity_id
_entity_poly.type
_entity_poly.pdbx_seq_one_letter_code
_entity_poly.pdbx_strand_id
1 'polypeptide(L)'
;PIHVQKRKKEEVYREARELLAKMGLSDKENAYPCQLSGGQCQRVAIARALALNPKILFFDEPTSALDPELTGEVLRVIRSLADLHITMVIVTHEMNFAKDISDRVIFMDQGVIAVEGTPQQVFSSENARMREFLGKFHQGA
;
A
#
# COMPACT_ATOMS: atom_id res chain seq x y z
N PRO A 1 -9.95 12.08 14.30
CA PRO A 1 -9.21 12.35 15.57
C PRO A 1 -9.89 13.36 16.47
N ILE A 2 -10.30 14.53 15.97
CA ILE A 2 -10.83 15.62 16.80
C ILE A 2 -12.11 15.19 17.53
N HIS A 3 -13.14 14.75 16.82
CA HIS A 3 -14.45 14.44 17.41
C HIS A 3 -14.49 13.07 18.13
N VAL A 4 -13.90 12.04 17.55
CA VAL A 4 -13.96 10.67 18.09
C VAL A 4 -12.89 10.43 19.14
N GLN A 5 -11.64 10.83 18.88
CA GLN A 5 -10.52 10.64 19.81
C GLN A 5 -10.34 11.81 20.78
N LYS A 6 -11.15 12.86 20.66
CA LYS A 6 -11.12 14.07 21.53
C LYS A 6 -9.74 14.72 21.64
N ARG A 7 -8.92 14.63 20.58
CA ARG A 7 -7.57 15.22 20.54
C ARG A 7 -7.66 16.74 20.32
N LYS A 8 -6.64 17.49 20.77
CA LYS A 8 -6.58 18.95 20.57
C LYS A 8 -6.48 19.30 19.09
N LYS A 9 -7.21 20.31 18.68
CA LYS A 9 -7.34 20.70 17.26
C LYS A 9 -5.98 21.08 16.65
N GLU A 10 -5.19 21.87 17.36
CA GLU A 10 -3.86 22.30 16.88
C GLU A 10 -2.90 21.13 16.65
N GLU A 11 -2.88 20.14 17.54
CA GLU A 11 -2.05 18.94 17.41
C GLU A 11 -2.47 18.12 16.18
N VAL A 12 -3.78 17.95 16.00
CA VAL A 12 -4.31 17.18 14.87
C VAL A 12 -4.02 17.86 13.53
N TYR A 13 -4.14 19.19 13.44
CA TYR A 13 -3.80 19.91 12.22
C TYR A 13 -2.31 19.86 11.89
N ARG A 14 -1.44 19.97 12.92
CA ARG A 14 0.00 19.81 12.72
C ARG A 14 0.34 18.43 12.18
N GLU A 15 -0.18 17.37 12.80
CA GLU A 15 0.02 15.98 12.37
C GLU A 15 -0.52 15.74 10.94
N ALA A 16 -1.68 16.30 10.62
CA ALA A 16 -2.24 16.20 9.28
C ALA A 16 -1.31 16.81 8.21
N ARG A 17 -0.71 17.98 8.50
CA ARG A 17 0.28 18.60 7.60
C ARG A 17 1.54 17.76 7.45
N GLU A 18 2.04 17.20 8.55
CA GLU A 18 3.19 16.29 8.53
C GLU A 18 2.92 15.04 7.68
N LEU A 19 1.71 14.47 7.80
CA LEU A 19 1.29 13.33 6.98
C LEU A 19 1.16 13.70 5.50
N LEU A 20 0.56 14.86 5.19
CA LEU A 20 0.49 15.34 3.81
C LEU A 20 1.89 15.58 3.22
N ALA A 21 2.81 16.13 4.01
CA ALA A 21 4.20 16.32 3.59
C ALA A 21 4.89 14.99 3.29
N LYS A 22 4.73 13.98 4.15
CA LYS A 22 5.23 12.60 3.92
C LYS A 22 4.68 11.97 2.64
N MET A 23 3.43 12.32 2.28
CA MET A 23 2.79 11.85 1.04
C MET A 23 3.17 12.69 -0.20
N GLY A 24 4.01 13.73 -0.05
CA GLY A 24 4.33 14.67 -1.12
C GLY A 24 3.14 15.53 -1.57
N LEU A 25 2.25 15.89 -0.64
CA LEU A 25 0.99 16.60 -0.90
C LEU A 25 0.85 17.89 -0.09
N SER A 26 1.96 18.51 0.34
CA SER A 26 1.93 19.75 1.14
C SER A 26 1.18 20.89 0.47
N ASP A 27 1.22 20.96 -0.86
CA ASP A 27 0.55 21.97 -1.69
C ASP A 27 -0.97 21.70 -1.86
N LYS A 28 -1.45 20.55 -1.40
CA LYS A 28 -2.83 20.09 -1.53
C LYS A 28 -3.65 20.18 -0.24
N GLU A 29 -3.15 20.83 0.81
CA GLU A 29 -3.84 20.95 2.11
C GLU A 29 -5.27 21.47 1.97
N ASN A 30 -5.52 22.41 1.05
CA ASN A 30 -6.82 23.03 0.83
C ASN A 30 -7.53 22.54 -0.43
N ALA A 31 -7.02 21.48 -1.09
CA ALA A 31 -7.63 20.94 -2.29
C ALA A 31 -8.82 20.03 -1.96
N TYR A 32 -9.84 20.08 -2.80
CA TYR A 32 -10.96 19.14 -2.74
C TYR A 32 -10.63 17.85 -3.50
N PRO A 33 -11.24 16.71 -3.14
CA PRO A 33 -10.97 15.42 -3.81
C PRO A 33 -11.11 15.46 -5.34
N CYS A 34 -12.06 16.23 -5.87
CA CYS A 34 -12.24 16.38 -7.31
C CYS A 34 -11.10 17.14 -8.04
N GLN A 35 -10.19 17.76 -7.29
CA GLN A 35 -9.03 18.49 -7.80
C GLN A 35 -7.73 17.63 -7.73
N LEU A 36 -7.85 16.40 -7.28
CA LEU A 36 -6.71 15.47 -7.09
C LEU A 36 -6.68 14.42 -8.20
N SER A 37 -5.48 14.03 -8.62
CA SER A 37 -5.30 12.84 -9.47
C SER A 37 -5.62 11.55 -8.71
N GLY A 38 -5.81 10.44 -9.43
CA GLY A 38 -6.05 9.13 -8.81
C GLY A 38 -4.95 8.75 -7.80
N GLY A 39 -3.68 8.91 -8.16
CA GLY A 39 -2.55 8.66 -7.26
C GLY A 39 -2.51 9.61 -6.07
N GLN A 40 -2.88 10.88 -6.24
CA GLN A 40 -3.00 11.83 -5.12
C GLN A 40 -4.15 11.44 -4.19
N CYS A 41 -5.30 11.05 -4.71
CA CYS A 41 -6.42 10.53 -3.91
C CYS A 41 -6.00 9.32 -3.09
N GLN A 42 -5.27 8.38 -3.69
CA GLN A 42 -4.76 7.19 -3.00
C GLN A 42 -3.80 7.56 -1.87
N ARG A 43 -2.86 8.49 -2.11
CA ARG A 43 -1.93 8.96 -1.08
C ARG A 43 -2.64 9.71 0.06
N VAL A 44 -3.70 10.47 -0.23
CA VAL A 44 -4.56 11.08 0.80
C VAL A 44 -5.29 10.00 1.61
N ALA A 45 -5.78 8.93 0.97
CA ALA A 45 -6.42 7.81 1.67
C ALA A 45 -5.44 7.12 2.64
N ILE A 46 -4.18 6.94 2.23
CA ILE A 46 -3.11 6.41 3.11
C ILE A 46 -2.85 7.38 4.29
N ALA A 47 -2.67 8.67 4.02
CA ALA A 47 -2.48 9.67 5.08
C ALA A 47 -3.62 9.68 6.10
N ARG A 48 -4.86 9.57 5.62
CA ARG A 48 -6.05 9.48 6.47
C ARG A 48 -6.06 8.24 7.36
N ALA A 49 -5.63 7.08 6.83
CA ALA A 49 -5.51 5.86 7.61
C ALA A 49 -4.44 6.00 8.70
N LEU A 50 -3.27 6.56 8.35
CA LEU A 50 -2.17 6.81 9.28
C LEU A 50 -2.52 7.79 10.40
N ALA A 51 -3.37 8.80 10.14
CA ALA A 51 -3.82 9.77 11.13
C ALA A 51 -4.60 9.14 12.31
N LEU A 52 -5.03 7.91 12.19
CA LEU A 52 -5.67 7.13 13.24
C LEU A 52 -4.68 6.38 14.14
N ASN A 53 -3.38 6.46 13.84
CA ASN A 53 -2.30 5.75 14.54
C ASN A 53 -2.55 4.23 14.61
N PRO A 54 -2.78 3.57 13.46
CA PRO A 54 -3.15 2.16 13.43
C PRO A 54 -1.96 1.26 13.80
N LYS A 55 -2.24 0.12 14.43
CA LYS A 55 -1.24 -0.93 14.64
C LYS A 55 -1.03 -1.78 13.39
N ILE A 56 -2.04 -1.91 12.55
CA ILE A 56 -2.03 -2.69 11.32
C ILE A 56 -2.72 -1.88 10.23
N LEU A 57 -2.12 -1.85 9.04
CA LEU A 57 -2.71 -1.30 7.82
C LEU A 57 -3.06 -2.42 6.85
N PHE A 58 -4.24 -2.34 6.26
CA PHE A 58 -4.68 -3.22 5.20
C PHE A 58 -4.75 -2.45 3.89
N PHE A 59 -4.09 -2.97 2.86
CA PHE A 59 -4.16 -2.48 1.49
C PHE A 59 -4.80 -3.55 0.61
N ASP A 60 -5.91 -3.19 -0.03
CA ASP A 60 -6.60 -4.06 -0.97
C ASP A 60 -6.42 -3.48 -2.38
N GLU A 61 -5.53 -4.09 -3.15
CA GLU A 61 -5.17 -3.68 -4.51
C GLU A 61 -4.95 -2.14 -4.66
N PRO A 62 -4.01 -1.54 -3.93
CA PRO A 62 -3.87 -0.08 -3.84
C PRO A 62 -3.54 0.61 -5.18
N THR A 63 -3.22 -0.15 -6.22
CA THR A 63 -2.79 0.36 -7.53
C THR A 63 -3.71 -0.06 -8.68
N SER A 64 -4.75 -0.86 -8.45
CA SER A 64 -5.57 -1.48 -9.51
C SER A 64 -6.31 -0.49 -10.44
N ALA A 65 -6.59 0.72 -9.95
CA ALA A 65 -7.29 1.77 -10.71
C ALA A 65 -6.36 2.89 -11.20
N LEU A 66 -5.04 2.66 -11.18
CA LEU A 66 -4.04 3.66 -11.54
C LEU A 66 -3.32 3.27 -12.83
N ASP A 67 -2.89 4.29 -13.56
CA ASP A 67 -1.93 4.09 -14.66
C ASP A 67 -0.53 3.74 -14.13
N PRO A 68 0.37 3.18 -14.98
CA PRO A 68 1.68 2.71 -14.52
C PRO A 68 2.56 3.79 -13.88
N GLU A 69 2.44 5.05 -14.29
CA GLU A 69 3.22 6.15 -13.74
C GLU A 69 2.79 6.46 -12.30
N LEU A 70 1.48 6.56 -12.06
CA LEU A 70 0.90 6.80 -10.74
C LEU A 70 1.04 5.59 -9.81
N THR A 71 1.00 4.37 -10.37
CA THR A 71 1.30 3.12 -9.64
C THR A 71 2.64 3.22 -8.93
N GLY A 72 3.70 3.61 -9.63
CA GLY A 72 5.04 3.74 -9.06
C GLY A 72 5.12 4.75 -7.90
N GLU A 73 4.34 5.83 -7.95
CA GLU A 73 4.28 6.81 -6.85
C GLU A 73 3.65 6.22 -5.57
N VAL A 74 2.53 5.51 -5.71
CA VAL A 74 1.83 4.90 -4.58
C VAL A 74 2.67 3.79 -3.95
N LEU A 75 3.30 2.93 -4.76
CA LEU A 75 4.16 1.85 -4.28
C LEU A 75 5.38 2.40 -3.52
N ARG A 76 5.98 3.51 -3.96
CA ARG A 76 7.06 4.19 -3.22
C ARG A 76 6.62 4.67 -1.85
N VAL A 77 5.41 5.22 -1.74
CA VAL A 77 4.84 5.62 -0.45
C VAL A 77 4.65 4.41 0.47
N ILE A 78 4.04 3.32 -0.02
CA ILE A 78 3.84 2.11 0.78
C ILE A 78 5.19 1.53 1.22
N ARG A 79 6.22 1.52 0.37
CA ARG A 79 7.58 1.11 0.73
C ARG A 79 8.14 1.95 1.88
N SER A 80 7.98 3.26 1.86
CA SER A 80 8.44 4.14 2.95
C SER A 80 7.74 3.88 4.28
N LEU A 81 6.54 3.30 4.28
CA LEU A 81 5.84 2.88 5.50
C LEU A 81 6.42 1.58 6.08
N ALA A 82 6.93 0.69 5.24
CA ALA A 82 7.64 -0.51 5.69
C ALA A 82 8.90 -0.14 6.49
N ASP A 83 9.63 0.88 6.08
CA ASP A 83 10.80 1.41 6.80
C ASP A 83 10.45 1.94 8.20
N LEU A 84 9.19 2.30 8.45
CA LEU A 84 8.69 2.72 9.76
C LEU A 84 8.23 1.55 10.65
N HIS A 85 8.45 0.31 10.23
CA HIS A 85 8.05 -0.92 10.93
C HIS A 85 6.56 -1.00 11.26
N ILE A 86 5.71 -0.42 10.41
CA ILE A 86 4.25 -0.56 10.53
C ILE A 86 3.85 -1.93 9.98
N THR A 87 3.11 -2.71 10.77
CA THR A 87 2.55 -3.97 10.28
C THR A 87 1.56 -3.72 9.14
N MET A 88 1.81 -4.30 7.98
CA MET A 88 0.96 -4.14 6.80
C MET A 88 0.52 -5.50 6.25
N VAL A 89 -0.71 -5.57 5.81
CA VAL A 89 -1.24 -6.69 5.00
C VAL A 89 -1.64 -6.10 3.65
N ILE A 90 -1.02 -6.58 2.58
CA ILE A 90 -1.16 -6.01 1.25
C ILE A 90 -1.64 -7.09 0.29
N VAL A 91 -2.83 -6.90 -0.29
CA VAL A 91 -3.30 -7.67 -1.42
C VAL A 91 -2.87 -6.93 -2.68
N THR A 92 -2.12 -7.57 -3.55
CA THR A 92 -1.56 -6.93 -4.76
C THR A 92 -1.25 -7.94 -5.85
N HIS A 93 -1.30 -7.49 -7.08
CA HIS A 93 -0.78 -8.19 -8.26
C HIS A 93 0.61 -7.67 -8.71
N GLU A 94 1.17 -6.71 -7.99
CA GLU A 94 2.52 -6.16 -8.26
C GLU A 94 3.60 -7.10 -7.70
N MET A 95 3.97 -8.13 -8.47
CA MET A 95 4.81 -9.23 -7.99
C MET A 95 6.21 -8.78 -7.59
N ASN A 96 6.83 -7.88 -8.37
CA ASN A 96 8.15 -7.34 -8.03
C ASN A 96 8.12 -6.56 -6.71
N PHE A 97 7.09 -5.75 -6.53
CA PHE A 97 6.89 -5.01 -5.29
C PHE A 97 6.68 -5.96 -4.10
N ALA A 98 5.80 -6.96 -4.23
CA ALA A 98 5.58 -7.97 -3.19
C ALA A 98 6.87 -8.70 -2.82
N LYS A 99 7.68 -9.10 -3.81
CA LYS A 99 8.96 -9.77 -3.60
C LYS A 99 9.97 -8.90 -2.84
N ASP A 100 9.98 -7.59 -3.13
CA ASP A 100 10.99 -6.67 -2.62
C ASP A 100 10.74 -6.20 -1.18
N ILE A 101 9.47 -6.08 -0.77
CA ILE A 101 9.14 -5.43 0.51
C ILE A 101 8.57 -6.37 1.57
N SER A 102 8.14 -7.58 1.19
CA SER A 102 7.44 -8.46 2.12
C SER A 102 8.41 -9.27 2.97
N ASP A 103 8.09 -9.42 4.25
CA ASP A 103 8.71 -10.42 5.13
C ASP A 103 8.10 -11.82 4.91
N ARG A 104 6.82 -11.85 4.54
CA ARG A 104 6.04 -13.07 4.32
C ARG A 104 5.08 -12.87 3.15
N VAL A 105 4.98 -13.86 2.29
CA VAL A 105 4.06 -13.90 1.15
C VAL A 105 3.12 -15.07 1.30
N ILE A 106 1.85 -14.85 0.97
CA ILE A 106 0.80 -15.85 0.94
C ILE A 106 0.20 -15.85 -0.46
N PHE A 107 0.30 -16.99 -1.16
CA PHE A 107 -0.40 -17.19 -2.42
C PHE A 107 -1.69 -17.96 -2.17
N MET A 108 -2.80 -17.34 -2.56
CA MET A 108 -4.14 -17.92 -2.44
C MET A 108 -4.64 -18.39 -3.80
N ASP A 109 -5.22 -19.57 -3.84
CA ASP A 109 -5.89 -20.13 -5.01
C ASP A 109 -7.19 -20.81 -4.59
N GLN A 110 -8.28 -20.58 -5.33
CA GLN A 110 -9.62 -21.17 -5.04
C GLN A 110 -10.09 -21.02 -3.58
N GLY A 111 -9.77 -19.89 -2.95
CA GLY A 111 -10.22 -19.60 -1.57
C GLY A 111 -9.40 -20.25 -0.46
N VAL A 112 -8.31 -20.95 -0.79
CA VAL A 112 -7.38 -21.56 0.17
C VAL A 112 -5.95 -21.03 0.01
N ILE A 113 -5.16 -21.13 1.07
CA ILE A 113 -3.73 -20.85 1.02
C ILE A 113 -3.04 -22.00 0.29
N ALA A 114 -2.50 -21.73 -0.90
CA ALA A 114 -1.82 -22.73 -1.73
C ALA A 114 -0.30 -22.78 -1.44
N VAL A 115 0.33 -21.62 -1.19
CA VAL A 115 1.75 -21.50 -0.82
C VAL A 115 1.91 -20.35 0.15
N GLU A 116 2.79 -20.52 1.14
CA GLU A 116 3.11 -19.52 2.14
C GLU A 116 4.58 -19.64 2.56
N GLY A 117 5.23 -18.51 2.78
CA GLY A 117 6.62 -18.49 3.23
C GLY A 117 7.29 -17.13 3.04
N THR A 118 8.63 -17.11 3.09
CA THR A 118 9.40 -15.92 2.69
C THR A 118 9.23 -15.66 1.19
N PRO A 119 9.47 -14.42 0.71
CA PRO A 119 9.42 -14.13 -0.73
C PRO A 119 10.24 -15.15 -1.55
N GLN A 120 11.46 -15.46 -1.13
CA GLN A 120 12.33 -16.41 -1.82
C GLN A 120 11.68 -17.80 -1.93
N GLN A 121 11.09 -18.31 -0.85
CA GLN A 121 10.43 -19.63 -0.84
C GLN A 121 9.19 -19.65 -1.75
N VAL A 122 8.37 -18.60 -1.68
CA VAL A 122 7.11 -18.54 -2.45
C VAL A 122 7.40 -18.36 -3.94
N PHE A 123 8.26 -17.41 -4.31
CA PHE A 123 8.56 -17.11 -5.72
C PHE A 123 9.42 -18.19 -6.41
N SER A 124 10.13 -19.05 -5.65
CA SER A 124 10.83 -20.23 -6.16
C SER A 124 10.06 -21.53 -5.97
N SER A 125 8.82 -21.47 -5.52
CA SER A 125 8.01 -22.66 -5.23
C SER A 125 7.80 -23.55 -6.46
N GLU A 126 7.83 -24.87 -6.24
CA GLU A 126 7.47 -25.87 -7.25
C GLU A 126 5.97 -26.05 -7.46
N ASN A 127 5.14 -25.34 -6.69
CA ASN A 127 3.70 -25.39 -6.83
C ASN A 127 3.28 -25.00 -8.27
N ALA A 128 2.58 -25.90 -8.97
CA ALA A 128 2.22 -25.74 -10.37
C ALA A 128 1.35 -24.48 -10.61
N ARG A 129 0.42 -24.17 -9.69
CA ARG A 129 -0.45 -23.00 -9.81
C ARG A 129 0.32 -21.71 -9.61
N MET A 130 1.28 -21.67 -8.67
CA MET A 130 2.14 -20.51 -8.48
C MET A 130 3.03 -20.26 -9.70
N ARG A 131 3.59 -21.32 -10.31
CA ARG A 131 4.39 -21.20 -11.53
C ARG A 131 3.55 -20.71 -12.72
N GLU A 132 2.33 -21.23 -12.89
CA GLU A 132 1.41 -20.75 -13.92
C GLU A 132 1.06 -19.27 -13.73
N PHE A 133 0.79 -18.88 -12.47
CA PHE A 133 0.49 -17.52 -12.11
C PHE A 133 1.66 -16.58 -12.44
N LEU A 134 2.88 -16.90 -11.99
CA LEU A 134 4.09 -16.13 -12.28
C LEU A 134 4.42 -16.08 -13.78
N GLY A 135 4.20 -17.17 -14.51
CA GLY A 135 4.45 -17.25 -15.96
C GLY A 135 3.63 -16.22 -16.76
N LYS A 136 2.43 -15.88 -16.30
CA LYS A 136 1.59 -14.84 -16.93
C LYS A 136 2.18 -13.42 -16.76
N PHE A 137 2.92 -13.16 -15.70
CA PHE A 137 3.57 -11.86 -15.46
C PHE A 137 4.87 -11.68 -16.24
N HIS A 138 5.57 -12.76 -16.59
CA HIS A 138 6.80 -12.69 -17.41
C HIS A 138 6.53 -12.53 -18.92
N GLN A 139 5.29 -12.71 -19.38
CA GLN A 139 4.92 -12.58 -20.81
C GLN A 139 4.38 -11.18 -21.16
N GLY A 140 4.24 -10.28 -20.20
CA GLY A 140 3.68 -8.93 -20.38
C GLY A 140 4.68 -7.79 -20.15
N ALA A 141 5.98 -8.08 -20.11
CA ALA A 141 7.04 -7.09 -19.95
C ALA A 141 7.84 -6.90 -21.23
#